data_94579ec49b9945eeeadd2ee37c7abc3b
#
_entry.id   94579ec49b9945eeeadd2ee37c7abc3b
#
_cell.length_a   1.000
_cell.length_b   1.000
_cell.length_c   1.000
_cell.angle_alpha   90.00
_cell.angle_beta   90.00
_cell.angle_gamma   90.00
#
_symmetry.space_group_name_H-M   'P 1'
#
loop_
_entity.id
_entity.type
_entity.pdbx_description
1 polymer ?
#
loop_
_entity_poly.entity_id
_entity_poly.type
_entity_poly.pdbx_seq_one_letter_code
_entity_poly.pdbx_strand_id
1 'polypeptide(L)'
;MGGQPLAGRSIVVTRPAGQADGLCAALRGLGAEPLCFPLLTITPVADTAPLRAVARRLADFSLAFFVSPNAVRFALDAILPVAPWPDSLQVATVGKGSEAALAERGFSRVIAPSIGFDSEAVLALPAFQAEAVAGRRVLVLRGDGGRDLLGDTLTARGARVEYLCCYHRGGPADDPAILVDRARTGRLDALTLTSSEGVAHLLALPGAEVLKAVPVFVPHPRIADAAGRGGFARVVLTGPGDAGLIDGLLAHFAAGKPSAYPG
;
A
#
# COMPACT_ATOMS: atom_id res chain seq x y z
N MET A 1 -30.82 -19.21 2.92
CA MET A 1 -29.55 -19.41 3.62
C MET A 1 -28.47 -19.16 2.59
N GLY A 2 -27.76 -18.01 2.69
CA GLY A 2 -26.69 -17.70 1.77
C GLY A 2 -25.57 -18.74 1.96
N GLY A 3 -25.22 -19.44 0.89
CA GLY A 3 -24.12 -20.39 0.93
C GLY A 3 -22.81 -19.70 1.27
N GLN A 4 -21.93 -20.38 1.97
CA GLN A 4 -20.55 -19.94 2.24
C GLN A 4 -19.63 -20.43 1.10
N PRO A 5 -19.49 -19.66 0.02
CA PRO A 5 -18.85 -20.15 -1.22
C PRO A 5 -17.36 -20.46 -1.05
N LEU A 6 -16.72 -19.91 -0.01
CA LEU A 6 -15.33 -20.16 0.33
C LEU A 6 -15.15 -20.99 1.62
N ALA A 7 -16.18 -21.77 2.00
CA ALA A 7 -16.15 -22.56 3.23
C ALA A 7 -14.91 -23.45 3.33
N GLY A 8 -14.17 -23.32 4.44
CA GLY A 8 -12.96 -24.08 4.74
C GLY A 8 -11.74 -23.75 3.89
N ARG A 9 -11.78 -22.69 3.07
CA ARG A 9 -10.63 -22.26 2.27
C ARG A 9 -9.67 -21.42 3.11
N SER A 10 -8.42 -21.83 3.19
CA SER A 10 -7.36 -21.08 3.83
C SER A 10 -6.71 -20.10 2.83
N ILE A 11 -6.88 -18.81 3.07
CA ILE A 11 -6.45 -17.74 2.16
C ILE A 11 -5.50 -16.79 2.89
N VAL A 12 -4.26 -16.65 2.39
CA VAL A 12 -3.30 -15.70 2.96
C VAL A 12 -3.59 -14.29 2.46
N VAL A 13 -3.69 -13.36 3.39
CA VAL A 13 -3.80 -11.93 3.16
C VAL A 13 -2.49 -11.28 3.54
N THR A 14 -1.78 -10.69 2.55
CA THR A 14 -0.39 -10.22 2.71
C THR A 14 -0.24 -8.70 2.89
N ARG A 15 -1.35 -7.97 3.01
CA ARG A 15 -1.33 -6.52 3.24
C ARG A 15 -0.73 -6.17 4.60
N PRO A 16 -0.16 -4.96 4.74
CA PRO A 16 0.27 -4.45 6.04
C PRO A 16 -0.83 -4.54 7.10
N ALA A 17 -0.46 -4.77 8.34
CA ALA A 17 -1.39 -4.76 9.47
C ALA A 17 -2.21 -3.45 9.47
N GLY A 18 -3.49 -3.54 9.81
CA GLY A 18 -4.45 -2.43 9.76
C GLY A 18 -4.99 -2.10 8.35
N GLN A 19 -4.44 -2.68 7.28
CA GLN A 19 -4.97 -2.58 5.91
C GLN A 19 -5.60 -3.90 5.43
N ALA A 20 -5.44 -4.96 6.21
CA ALA A 20 -5.95 -6.31 5.91
C ALA A 20 -7.35 -6.56 6.46
N ASP A 21 -7.80 -5.78 7.45
CA ASP A 21 -8.97 -6.08 8.28
C ASP A 21 -10.26 -6.18 7.46
N GLY A 22 -10.48 -5.25 6.52
CA GLY A 22 -11.65 -5.26 5.64
C GLY A 22 -11.73 -6.51 4.78
N LEU A 23 -10.62 -6.85 4.12
CA LEU A 23 -10.54 -8.06 3.27
C LEU A 23 -10.71 -9.33 4.12
N CYS A 24 -10.04 -9.41 5.28
CA CYS A 24 -10.16 -10.56 6.19
C CYS A 24 -11.60 -10.72 6.70
N ALA A 25 -12.29 -9.64 7.05
CA ALA A 25 -13.68 -9.68 7.49
C ALA A 25 -14.61 -10.18 6.37
N ALA A 26 -14.43 -9.65 5.16
CA ALA A 26 -15.21 -10.07 4.00
C ALA A 26 -15.00 -11.56 3.66
N LEU A 27 -13.76 -12.05 3.68
CA LEU A 27 -13.42 -13.45 3.46
C LEU A 27 -14.06 -14.37 4.51
N ARG A 28 -14.02 -13.99 5.81
CA ARG A 28 -14.70 -14.73 6.88
C ARG A 28 -16.22 -14.78 6.65
N GLY A 29 -16.82 -13.66 6.20
CA GLY A 29 -18.24 -13.61 5.86
C GLY A 29 -18.63 -14.58 4.74
N LEU A 30 -17.70 -14.96 3.88
CA LEU A 30 -17.86 -15.95 2.81
C LEU A 30 -17.49 -17.38 3.23
N GLY A 31 -17.10 -17.57 4.51
CA GLY A 31 -16.75 -18.87 5.08
C GLY A 31 -15.27 -19.27 4.96
N ALA A 32 -14.42 -18.39 4.44
CA ALA A 32 -12.99 -18.66 4.37
C ALA A 32 -12.29 -18.51 5.74
N GLU A 33 -11.10 -19.09 5.83
CA GLU A 33 -10.16 -18.94 6.94
C GLU A 33 -9.00 -18.02 6.49
N PRO A 34 -9.13 -16.69 6.61
CA PRO A 34 -8.05 -15.80 6.23
C PRO A 34 -6.89 -15.90 7.23
N LEU A 35 -5.70 -16.13 6.70
CA LEU A 35 -4.44 -16.04 7.42
C LEU A 35 -3.77 -14.71 7.10
N CYS A 36 -3.75 -13.79 8.07
CA CYS A 36 -3.02 -12.53 7.91
C CYS A 36 -1.53 -12.79 8.08
N PHE A 37 -0.76 -12.53 7.02
CA PHE A 37 0.70 -12.62 7.00
C PHE A 37 1.27 -11.42 6.25
N PRO A 38 1.43 -10.26 6.93
CA PRO A 38 1.92 -9.06 6.30
C PRO A 38 3.33 -9.23 5.72
N LEU A 39 3.47 -9.06 4.40
CA LEU A 39 4.77 -9.08 3.73
C LEU A 39 5.50 -7.74 3.78
N LEU A 40 4.79 -6.71 4.24
CA LEU A 40 5.32 -5.37 4.45
C LEU A 40 4.91 -4.90 5.84
N THR A 41 5.89 -4.49 6.62
CA THR A 41 5.66 -3.78 7.88
C THR A 41 5.83 -2.28 7.66
N ILE A 42 4.96 -1.51 8.30
CA ILE A 42 5.00 -0.05 8.28
C ILE A 42 5.08 0.40 9.75
N THR A 43 6.22 0.90 10.14
CA THR A 43 6.48 1.34 11.51
C THR A 43 6.80 2.83 11.57
N PRO A 44 6.36 3.57 12.60
CA PRO A 44 6.77 4.96 12.76
C PRO A 44 8.29 5.05 12.90
N VAL A 45 8.86 6.20 12.56
CA VAL A 45 10.27 6.49 12.93
C VAL A 45 10.40 6.49 14.44
N ALA A 46 11.48 5.89 14.95
CA ALA A 46 11.76 5.86 16.39
C ALA A 46 12.07 7.26 16.94
N ASP A 47 12.83 8.06 16.17
CA ASP A 47 13.12 9.45 16.49
C ASP A 47 12.18 10.41 15.73
N THR A 48 11.24 11.01 16.45
CA THR A 48 10.33 12.02 15.92
C THR A 48 10.86 13.45 16.06
N ALA A 49 12.08 13.66 16.58
CA ALA A 49 12.64 15.00 16.77
C ALA A 49 12.73 15.81 15.45
N PRO A 50 13.09 15.24 14.29
CA PRO A 50 13.07 15.96 13.02
C PRO A 50 11.67 16.45 12.61
N LEU A 51 10.63 15.60 12.80
CA LEU A 51 9.22 15.96 12.54
C LEU A 51 8.76 17.09 13.45
N ARG A 52 9.09 17.02 14.75
CA ARG A 52 8.78 18.06 15.73
C ARG A 52 9.56 19.36 15.50
N ALA A 53 10.78 19.26 14.97
CA ALA A 53 11.58 20.44 14.60
C ALA A 53 10.96 21.16 13.39
N VAL A 54 10.54 20.42 12.37
CA VAL A 54 9.83 20.97 11.19
C VAL A 54 8.51 21.62 11.60
N ALA A 55 7.77 21.05 12.57
CA ALA A 55 6.52 21.60 13.05
C ALA A 55 6.65 23.09 13.47
N ARG A 56 7.78 23.46 14.08
CA ARG A 56 8.04 24.85 14.55
C ARG A 56 8.35 25.85 13.43
N ARG A 57 8.57 25.37 12.20
CA ARG A 57 8.92 26.18 11.04
C ARG A 57 8.10 25.84 9.79
N LEU A 58 6.91 25.31 9.97
CA LEU A 58 6.01 24.99 8.84
C LEU A 58 5.72 26.22 7.97
N ALA A 59 5.66 27.40 8.55
CA ALA A 59 5.45 28.66 7.83
C ALA A 59 6.59 29.01 6.84
N ASP A 60 7.76 28.37 6.96
CA ASP A 60 8.87 28.56 5.99
C ASP A 60 8.61 27.86 4.66
N PHE A 61 7.66 26.93 4.61
CA PHE A 61 7.33 26.14 3.42
C PHE A 61 6.11 26.70 2.71
N SER A 62 6.08 26.58 1.40
CA SER A 62 4.93 26.95 0.56
C SER A 62 4.05 25.76 0.21
N LEU A 63 4.64 24.55 0.21
CA LEU A 63 3.97 23.32 -0.18
C LEU A 63 4.49 22.15 0.67
N ALA A 64 3.57 21.34 1.20
CA ALA A 64 3.86 20.06 1.84
C ALA A 64 3.24 18.93 1.02
N PHE A 65 4.05 17.98 0.61
CA PHE A 65 3.63 16.84 -0.19
C PHE A 65 3.69 15.54 0.62
N PHE A 66 2.57 14.86 0.75
CA PHE A 66 2.44 13.57 1.43
C PHE A 66 2.42 12.44 0.40
N VAL A 67 3.42 11.57 0.41
CA VAL A 67 3.57 10.52 -0.62
C VAL A 67 2.60 9.34 -0.44
N SER A 68 1.93 9.22 0.71
CA SER A 68 1.06 8.08 1.01
C SER A 68 0.16 8.35 2.21
N PRO A 69 -0.92 7.56 2.45
CA PRO A 69 -1.71 7.62 3.67
C PRO A 69 -0.89 7.43 4.95
N ASN A 70 0.14 6.58 4.90
CA ASN A 70 1.04 6.38 6.03
C ASN A 70 1.87 7.64 6.34
N ALA A 71 2.35 8.36 5.30
CA ALA A 71 3.00 9.64 5.49
C ALA A 71 2.06 10.66 6.15
N VAL A 72 0.80 10.73 5.73
CA VAL A 72 -0.21 11.58 6.36
C VAL A 72 -0.34 11.24 7.85
N ARG A 73 -0.61 9.98 8.16
CA ARG A 73 -0.81 9.54 9.53
C ARG A 73 0.38 9.86 10.42
N PHE A 74 1.55 9.31 10.09
CA PHE A 74 2.71 9.41 10.98
C PHE A 74 3.29 10.81 11.08
N ALA A 75 3.27 11.59 9.98
CA ALA A 75 3.74 12.97 10.03
C ALA A 75 2.80 13.85 10.87
N LEU A 76 1.49 13.78 10.62
CA LEU A 76 0.53 14.63 11.33
C LEU A 76 0.40 14.24 12.82
N ASP A 77 0.53 12.97 13.17
CA ASP A 77 0.58 12.51 14.56
C ASP A 77 1.77 13.12 15.33
N ALA A 78 2.89 13.38 14.67
CA ALA A 78 4.07 13.98 15.28
C ALA A 78 4.06 15.53 15.22
N ILE A 79 3.48 16.11 14.18
CA ILE A 79 3.53 17.54 13.88
C ILE A 79 2.43 18.32 14.60
N LEU A 80 1.15 17.88 14.49
CA LEU A 80 0.00 18.64 14.99
C LEU A 80 -0.01 18.85 16.51
N PRO A 81 0.52 17.97 17.36
CA PRO A 81 0.65 18.22 18.79
C PRO A 81 1.66 19.34 19.14
N VAL A 82 2.55 19.70 18.20
CA VAL A 82 3.62 20.69 18.43
C VAL A 82 3.22 22.09 17.95
N ALA A 83 2.58 22.17 16.78
CA ALA A 83 2.16 23.43 16.19
C ALA A 83 0.95 23.24 15.27
N PRO A 84 0.05 24.25 15.18
CA PRO A 84 -1.04 24.23 14.21
C PRO A 84 -0.48 24.31 12.78
N TRP A 85 -1.25 23.75 11.83
CA TRP A 85 -0.91 23.84 10.42
C TRP A 85 -1.18 25.25 9.89
N PRO A 86 -0.19 25.93 9.26
CA PRO A 86 -0.39 27.27 8.73
C PRO A 86 -1.34 27.29 7.53
N ASP A 87 -2.28 28.23 7.48
CA ASP A 87 -3.21 28.39 6.35
C ASP A 87 -2.49 28.66 5.02
N SER A 88 -1.30 29.27 5.06
CA SER A 88 -0.47 29.59 3.91
C SER A 88 0.25 28.36 3.32
N LEU A 89 0.38 27.26 4.09
CA LEU A 89 1.08 26.05 3.67
C LEU A 89 0.12 25.13 2.88
N GLN A 90 0.29 25.11 1.57
CA GLN A 90 -0.49 24.22 0.70
C GLN A 90 -0.19 22.75 0.96
N VAL A 91 -1.21 21.92 0.83
CA VAL A 91 -1.10 20.47 1.02
C VAL A 91 -1.36 19.76 -0.30
N ALA A 92 -0.47 18.82 -0.61
CA ALA A 92 -0.60 18.01 -1.82
C ALA A 92 -0.32 16.52 -1.56
N THR A 93 -0.87 15.69 -2.44
CA THR A 93 -0.65 14.23 -2.41
C THR A 93 -0.79 13.60 -3.79
N VAL A 94 -0.50 12.28 -3.86
CA VAL A 94 -0.48 11.55 -5.13
C VAL A 94 -1.81 10.86 -5.46
N GLY A 95 -2.68 10.58 -4.47
CA GLY A 95 -3.85 9.75 -4.77
C GLY A 95 -4.95 9.73 -3.71
N LYS A 96 -6.07 9.13 -4.08
CA LYS A 96 -7.34 9.14 -3.35
C LYS A 96 -7.25 8.65 -1.91
N GLY A 97 -6.44 7.61 -1.63
CA GLY A 97 -6.26 7.13 -0.26
C GLY A 97 -5.60 8.16 0.66
N SER A 98 -4.64 8.94 0.14
CA SER A 98 -4.00 10.01 0.90
C SER A 98 -4.89 11.24 1.00
N GLU A 99 -5.71 11.56 -0.02
CA GLU A 99 -6.72 12.61 0.05
C GLU A 99 -7.73 12.31 1.18
N ALA A 100 -8.25 11.07 1.23
CA ALA A 100 -9.15 10.63 2.29
C ALA A 100 -8.51 10.76 3.69
N ALA A 101 -7.27 10.27 3.84
CA ALA A 101 -6.54 10.38 5.09
C ALA A 101 -6.29 11.84 5.53
N LEU A 102 -6.05 12.74 4.57
CA LEU A 102 -5.93 14.19 4.85
C LEU A 102 -7.27 14.81 5.23
N ALA A 103 -8.36 14.43 4.55
CA ALA A 103 -9.71 14.91 4.86
C ALA A 103 -10.15 14.49 6.28
N GLU A 104 -9.85 13.28 6.72
CA GLU A 104 -10.08 12.79 8.09
C GLU A 104 -9.34 13.63 9.15
N ARG A 105 -8.24 14.30 8.75
CA ARG A 105 -7.45 15.20 9.59
C ARG A 105 -7.84 16.67 9.44
N GLY A 106 -8.96 16.98 8.75
CA GLY A 106 -9.50 18.32 8.59
C GLY A 106 -8.95 19.13 7.41
N PHE A 107 -8.15 18.54 6.53
CA PHE A 107 -7.63 19.21 5.34
C PHE A 107 -8.67 19.15 4.21
N SER A 108 -9.34 20.26 3.93
CA SER A 108 -10.38 20.36 2.89
C SER A 108 -9.86 20.82 1.53
N ARG A 109 -8.67 21.41 1.47
CA ARG A 109 -8.02 21.89 0.24
C ARG A 109 -6.73 21.13 -0.01
N VAL A 110 -6.85 20.03 -0.75
CA VAL A 110 -5.72 19.15 -1.07
C VAL A 110 -5.48 19.16 -2.58
N ILE A 111 -4.24 19.42 -2.99
CA ILE A 111 -3.81 19.37 -4.38
C ILE A 111 -3.47 17.92 -4.71
N ALA A 112 -4.21 17.31 -5.64
CA ALA A 112 -3.96 15.94 -6.10
C ALA A 112 -4.33 15.79 -7.58
N PRO A 113 -3.71 14.86 -8.33
CA PRO A 113 -4.08 14.59 -9.70
C PRO A 113 -5.47 13.93 -9.75
N SER A 114 -6.28 14.33 -10.74
CA SER A 114 -7.59 13.72 -10.99
C SER A 114 -7.48 12.41 -11.78
N ILE A 115 -6.43 12.27 -12.59
CA ILE A 115 -6.12 11.12 -13.44
C ILE A 115 -4.64 10.79 -13.29
N GLY A 116 -4.31 9.51 -13.25
CA GLY A 116 -2.96 9.05 -12.90
C GLY A 116 -2.70 9.23 -11.39
N PHE A 117 -2.03 8.26 -10.79
CA PHE A 117 -1.75 8.30 -9.35
C PHE A 117 -0.28 7.97 -9.13
N ASP A 118 0.58 8.73 -9.82
CA ASP A 118 2.04 8.61 -9.80
C ASP A 118 2.71 9.99 -9.73
N SER A 119 4.03 9.99 -9.61
CA SER A 119 4.81 11.23 -9.52
C SER A 119 4.72 12.07 -10.78
N GLU A 120 4.57 11.44 -11.93
CA GLU A 120 4.47 12.07 -13.24
C GLU A 120 3.17 12.90 -13.35
N ALA A 121 2.04 12.33 -12.91
CA ALA A 121 0.76 13.03 -12.87
C ALA A 121 0.78 14.22 -11.90
N VAL A 122 1.41 14.04 -10.72
CA VAL A 122 1.62 15.14 -9.75
C VAL A 122 2.44 16.26 -10.37
N LEU A 123 3.56 15.92 -11.00
CA LEU A 123 4.47 16.89 -11.62
C LEU A 123 3.86 17.65 -12.81
N ALA A 124 2.78 17.13 -13.41
CA ALA A 124 2.01 17.81 -14.43
C ALA A 124 1.07 18.90 -13.89
N LEU A 125 0.76 18.90 -12.60
CA LEU A 125 -0.14 19.89 -11.99
C LEU A 125 0.47 21.29 -11.98
N PRO A 126 -0.36 22.37 -12.12
CA PRO A 126 0.11 23.76 -12.12
C PRO A 126 0.93 24.12 -10.87
N ALA A 127 0.54 23.63 -9.69
CA ALA A 127 1.22 23.90 -8.42
C ALA A 127 2.64 23.34 -8.34
N PHE A 128 3.04 22.47 -9.24
CA PHE A 128 4.35 21.83 -9.31
C PHE A 128 5.22 22.33 -10.47
N GLN A 129 4.70 23.26 -11.33
CA GLN A 129 5.47 23.85 -12.42
C GLN A 129 6.52 24.83 -11.91
N ALA A 130 7.54 25.11 -12.73
CA ALA A 130 8.65 25.97 -12.36
C ALA A 130 8.19 27.34 -11.86
N GLU A 131 7.18 27.95 -12.51
CA GLU A 131 6.62 29.25 -12.14
C GLU A 131 6.00 29.27 -10.73
N ALA A 132 5.51 28.11 -10.26
CA ALA A 132 4.89 27.97 -8.96
C ALA A 132 5.88 27.64 -7.85
N VAL A 133 6.98 26.92 -8.17
CA VAL A 133 7.89 26.36 -7.16
C VAL A 133 9.27 27.00 -7.12
N ALA A 134 9.69 27.77 -8.14
CA ALA A 134 11.01 28.38 -8.18
C ALA A 134 11.27 29.30 -6.97
N GLY A 135 12.40 29.07 -6.31
CA GLY A 135 12.80 29.79 -5.10
C GLY A 135 12.05 29.41 -3.82
N ARG A 136 11.01 28.58 -3.92
CA ARG A 136 10.16 28.19 -2.77
C ARG A 136 10.69 26.95 -2.05
N ARG A 137 10.33 26.81 -0.78
CA ARG A 137 10.63 25.61 0.00
C ARG A 137 9.48 24.63 -0.07
N VAL A 138 9.78 23.40 -0.45
CA VAL A 138 8.83 22.29 -0.54
C VAL A 138 9.23 21.21 0.44
N LEU A 139 8.29 20.80 1.30
CA LEU A 139 8.46 19.71 2.25
C LEU A 139 7.86 18.43 1.67
N VAL A 140 8.66 17.37 1.57
CA VAL A 140 8.22 16.05 1.11
C VAL A 140 8.23 15.07 2.28
N LEU A 141 7.03 14.65 2.70
CA LEU A 141 6.80 13.74 3.81
C LEU A 141 6.66 12.32 3.26
N ARG A 142 7.62 11.44 3.58
CA ARG A 142 7.75 10.12 2.95
C ARG A 142 8.18 9.03 3.94
N GLY A 143 8.23 7.78 3.48
CA GLY A 143 8.93 6.69 4.14
C GLY A 143 10.44 6.71 3.83
N ASP A 144 11.15 5.75 4.37
CA ASP A 144 12.61 5.56 4.25
C ASP A 144 13.08 5.04 2.88
N GLY A 145 12.27 5.16 1.85
CA GLY A 145 12.60 4.76 0.49
C GLY A 145 11.62 5.37 -0.50
N GLY A 146 11.73 4.95 -1.75
CA GLY A 146 10.86 5.38 -2.82
C GLY A 146 11.62 6.13 -3.92
N ARG A 147 10.89 6.52 -4.99
CA ARG A 147 11.47 7.23 -6.13
C ARG A 147 11.80 8.69 -5.74
N ASP A 148 12.96 9.17 -6.18
CA ASP A 148 13.37 10.56 -5.96
C ASP A 148 12.91 11.50 -7.07
N LEU A 149 12.27 10.95 -8.12
CA LEU A 149 11.80 11.68 -9.31
C LEU A 149 11.07 12.99 -8.98
N LEU A 150 10.18 12.98 -7.98
CA LEU A 150 9.43 14.17 -7.60
C LEU A 150 10.36 15.29 -7.11
N GLY A 151 11.23 14.99 -6.17
CA GLY A 151 12.12 15.98 -5.60
C GLY A 151 13.23 16.42 -6.54
N ASP A 152 13.76 15.51 -7.34
CA ASP A 152 14.76 15.83 -8.36
C ASP A 152 14.18 16.80 -9.39
N THR A 153 12.95 16.52 -9.87
CA THR A 153 12.26 17.39 -10.82
C THR A 153 11.92 18.74 -10.20
N LEU A 154 11.44 18.79 -8.95
CA LEU A 154 11.16 20.04 -8.25
C LEU A 154 12.43 20.86 -8.04
N THR A 155 13.54 20.21 -7.70
CA THR A 155 14.85 20.86 -7.57
C THR A 155 15.32 21.43 -8.91
N ALA A 156 15.17 20.66 -10.00
CA ALA A 156 15.47 21.15 -11.36
C ALA A 156 14.56 22.34 -11.78
N ARG A 157 13.35 22.43 -11.23
CA ARG A 157 12.41 23.56 -11.39
C ARG A 157 12.74 24.74 -10.44
N GLY A 158 13.82 24.68 -9.69
CA GLY A 158 14.29 25.75 -8.81
C GLY A 158 13.70 25.75 -7.40
N ALA A 159 13.00 24.72 -6.98
CA ALA A 159 12.53 24.56 -5.61
C ALA A 159 13.67 24.16 -4.66
N ARG A 160 13.53 24.51 -3.38
CA ARG A 160 14.35 23.97 -2.28
C ARG A 160 13.58 22.85 -1.60
N VAL A 161 13.87 21.60 -1.99
CA VAL A 161 13.18 20.43 -1.48
C VAL A 161 13.82 19.93 -0.20
N GLU A 162 12.98 19.72 0.82
CA GLU A 162 13.37 19.09 2.07
C GLU A 162 12.56 17.79 2.24
N TYR A 163 13.27 16.66 2.40
CA TYR A 163 12.67 15.37 2.66
C TYR A 163 12.60 15.08 4.15
N LEU A 164 11.49 14.53 4.60
CA LEU A 164 11.30 14.13 5.98
C LEU A 164 10.76 12.70 6.03
N CYS A 165 11.54 11.81 6.64
CA CYS A 165 11.12 10.44 6.86
C CYS A 165 10.13 10.39 8.02
N CYS A 166 8.95 9.80 7.76
CA CYS A 166 7.85 9.70 8.73
C CYS A 166 7.62 8.27 9.21
N TYR A 167 8.05 7.28 8.42
CA TYR A 167 7.86 5.86 8.72
C TYR A 167 8.91 5.02 7.99
N HIS A 168 9.15 3.83 8.53
CA HIS A 168 9.99 2.82 7.90
C HIS A 168 9.14 1.73 7.26
N ARG A 169 9.66 1.17 6.16
CA ARG A 169 9.15 -0.03 5.53
C ARG A 169 10.09 -1.18 5.83
N GLY A 170 9.53 -2.26 6.31
CA GLY A 170 10.26 -3.50 6.57
C GLY A 170 9.64 -4.67 5.82
N GLY A 171 10.39 -5.76 5.77
CA GLY A 171 9.87 -7.06 5.33
C GLY A 171 8.89 -7.66 6.35
N PRO A 172 8.47 -8.91 6.12
CA PRO A 172 7.61 -9.64 7.04
C PRO A 172 8.28 -9.82 8.41
N ALA A 173 7.49 -9.64 9.46
CA ALA A 173 7.94 -9.82 10.84
C ALA A 173 7.56 -11.19 11.42
N ASP A 174 6.56 -11.84 10.83
CA ASP A 174 6.05 -13.13 11.28
C ASP A 174 6.96 -14.28 10.82
N ASP A 175 6.90 -15.39 11.54
CA ASP A 175 7.67 -16.60 11.21
C ASP A 175 7.18 -17.22 9.90
N PRO A 176 8.02 -17.31 8.86
CA PRO A 176 7.64 -17.89 7.58
C PRO A 176 7.25 -19.38 7.66
N ALA A 177 7.64 -20.10 8.70
CA ALA A 177 7.26 -21.50 8.91
C ALA A 177 5.72 -21.66 8.90
N ILE A 178 4.97 -20.67 9.38
CA ILE A 178 3.50 -20.68 9.38
C ILE A 178 2.94 -20.87 7.95
N LEU A 179 3.51 -20.20 6.95
CA LEU A 179 3.08 -20.32 5.54
C LEU A 179 3.63 -21.60 4.92
N VAL A 180 4.92 -21.85 5.11
CA VAL A 180 5.65 -22.96 4.50
C VAL A 180 5.05 -24.30 4.92
N ASP A 181 4.76 -24.49 6.20
CA ASP A 181 4.19 -25.74 6.71
C ASP A 181 2.74 -25.95 6.24
N ARG A 182 1.95 -24.87 6.16
CA ARG A 182 0.60 -24.97 5.60
C ARG A 182 0.63 -25.33 4.12
N ALA A 183 1.55 -24.74 3.34
CA ALA A 183 1.70 -25.06 1.91
C ALA A 183 2.17 -26.52 1.73
N ARG A 184 3.18 -26.97 2.48
CA ARG A 184 3.69 -28.36 2.42
C ARG A 184 2.63 -29.40 2.75
N THR A 185 1.72 -29.07 3.66
CA THR A 185 0.64 -29.98 4.09
C THR A 185 -0.65 -29.83 3.32
N GLY A 186 -0.65 -29.02 2.22
CA GLY A 186 -1.84 -28.81 1.38
C GLY A 186 -2.97 -28.03 2.10
N ARG A 187 -2.63 -27.32 3.19
CA ARG A 187 -3.60 -26.54 3.98
C ARG A 187 -3.57 -25.05 3.65
N LEU A 188 -3.12 -24.70 2.46
CA LEU A 188 -3.10 -23.35 1.94
C LEU A 188 -3.68 -23.33 0.53
N ASP A 189 -4.86 -22.72 0.37
CA ASP A 189 -5.61 -22.75 -0.88
C ASP A 189 -5.27 -21.57 -1.81
N ALA A 190 -4.94 -20.40 -1.27
CA ALA A 190 -4.64 -19.20 -2.06
C ALA A 190 -3.77 -18.20 -1.31
N LEU A 191 -3.04 -17.39 -2.10
CA LEU A 191 -2.30 -16.20 -1.65
C LEU A 191 -2.87 -14.96 -2.33
N THR A 192 -3.06 -13.86 -1.59
CA THR A 192 -3.36 -12.55 -2.19
C THR A 192 -2.11 -11.67 -2.11
N LEU A 193 -1.63 -11.13 -3.24
CA LEU A 193 -0.47 -10.25 -3.32
C LEU A 193 -0.89 -8.91 -3.93
N THR A 194 -0.68 -7.82 -3.21
CA THR A 194 -1.15 -6.49 -3.61
C THR A 194 -0.02 -5.51 -3.95
N SER A 195 1.24 -5.97 -3.92
CA SER A 195 2.40 -5.18 -4.35
C SER A 195 3.50 -6.04 -4.94
N SER A 196 4.27 -5.49 -5.88
CA SER A 196 5.47 -6.16 -6.43
C SER A 196 6.59 -6.30 -5.38
N GLU A 197 6.65 -5.39 -4.43
CA GLU A 197 7.56 -5.47 -3.27
C GLU A 197 7.19 -6.65 -2.37
N GLY A 198 5.87 -6.86 -2.12
CA GLY A 198 5.38 -8.03 -1.41
C GLY A 198 5.74 -9.35 -2.11
N VAL A 199 5.69 -9.41 -3.46
CA VAL A 199 6.16 -10.58 -4.21
C VAL A 199 7.64 -10.84 -3.91
N ALA A 200 8.49 -9.82 -3.94
CA ALA A 200 9.92 -9.96 -3.66
C ALA A 200 10.18 -10.45 -2.22
N HIS A 201 9.46 -9.89 -1.24
CA HIS A 201 9.58 -10.30 0.15
C HIS A 201 9.11 -11.76 0.36
N LEU A 202 8.00 -12.16 -0.27
CA LEU A 202 7.52 -13.55 -0.19
C LEU A 202 8.55 -14.54 -0.74
N LEU A 203 9.15 -14.21 -1.89
CA LEU A 203 10.17 -15.05 -2.53
C LEU A 203 11.48 -15.12 -1.74
N ALA A 204 11.78 -14.11 -0.94
CA ALA A 204 12.96 -14.07 -0.07
C ALA A 204 12.77 -14.86 1.25
N LEU A 205 11.55 -15.33 1.56
CA LEU A 205 11.31 -16.11 2.77
C LEU A 205 12.05 -17.47 2.73
N PRO A 206 12.61 -17.92 3.84
CA PRO A 206 13.13 -19.28 3.95
C PRO A 206 12.06 -20.32 3.59
N GLY A 207 12.35 -21.20 2.64
CA GLY A 207 11.42 -22.25 2.20
C GLY A 207 10.30 -21.80 1.28
N ALA A 208 10.35 -20.57 0.74
CA ALA A 208 9.33 -20.00 -0.15
C ALA A 208 9.03 -20.82 -1.42
N GLU A 209 9.93 -21.70 -1.84
CA GLU A 209 9.75 -22.51 -3.06
C GLU A 209 8.44 -23.30 -3.06
N VAL A 210 8.01 -23.81 -1.92
CA VAL A 210 6.74 -24.56 -1.81
C VAL A 210 5.51 -23.68 -2.02
N LEU A 211 5.63 -22.35 -1.78
CA LEU A 211 4.55 -21.39 -1.98
C LEU A 211 4.26 -21.13 -3.45
N LYS A 212 5.22 -21.42 -4.35
CA LYS A 212 5.07 -21.21 -5.79
C LYS A 212 3.99 -22.11 -6.42
N ALA A 213 3.66 -23.23 -5.78
CA ALA A 213 2.58 -24.11 -6.20
C ALA A 213 1.18 -23.61 -5.82
N VAL A 214 1.10 -22.69 -4.84
CA VAL A 214 -0.18 -22.13 -4.36
C VAL A 214 -0.67 -21.05 -5.36
N PRO A 215 -1.96 -21.06 -5.75
CA PRO A 215 -2.52 -20.00 -6.60
C PRO A 215 -2.39 -18.61 -5.97
N VAL A 216 -1.94 -17.63 -6.77
CA VAL A 216 -1.73 -16.24 -6.36
C VAL A 216 -2.75 -15.33 -7.02
N PHE A 217 -3.44 -14.51 -6.25
CA PHE A 217 -4.45 -13.55 -6.71
C PHE A 217 -3.89 -12.14 -6.59
N VAL A 218 -3.87 -11.40 -7.71
CA VAL A 218 -3.23 -10.09 -7.82
C VAL A 218 -4.12 -9.08 -8.54
N PRO A 219 -4.32 -7.86 -8.00
CA PRO A 219 -5.25 -6.88 -8.56
C PRO A 219 -4.66 -5.99 -9.66
N HIS A 220 -3.41 -6.25 -10.11
CA HIS A 220 -2.75 -5.38 -11.09
C HIS A 220 -1.77 -6.17 -11.97
N PRO A 221 -1.72 -5.89 -13.31
CA PRO A 221 -0.83 -6.59 -14.25
C PRO A 221 0.65 -6.58 -13.84
N ARG A 222 1.17 -5.45 -13.35
CA ARG A 222 2.57 -5.35 -12.89
C ARG A 222 2.90 -6.33 -11.76
N ILE A 223 1.94 -6.62 -10.89
CA ILE A 223 2.12 -7.59 -9.80
C ILE A 223 2.06 -9.01 -10.37
N ALA A 224 1.16 -9.25 -11.34
CA ALA A 224 1.08 -10.51 -12.05
C ALA A 224 2.40 -10.84 -12.76
N ASP A 225 2.98 -9.86 -13.45
CA ASP A 225 4.30 -10.00 -14.10
C ASP A 225 5.41 -10.31 -13.08
N ALA A 226 5.39 -9.65 -11.93
CA ALA A 226 6.36 -9.91 -10.87
C ALA A 226 6.22 -11.33 -10.31
N ALA A 227 4.99 -11.79 -10.05
CA ALA A 227 4.70 -13.14 -9.58
C ALA A 227 5.07 -14.20 -10.63
N GLY A 228 4.74 -13.97 -11.91
CA GLY A 228 5.11 -14.85 -13.00
C GLY A 228 6.63 -15.00 -13.14
N ARG A 229 7.38 -13.90 -13.14
CA ARG A 229 8.85 -13.92 -13.12
C ARG A 229 9.42 -14.61 -11.88
N GLY A 230 8.69 -14.53 -10.75
CA GLY A 230 9.04 -15.20 -9.50
C GLY A 230 8.84 -16.71 -9.53
N GLY A 231 8.22 -17.27 -10.59
CA GLY A 231 8.03 -18.70 -10.80
C GLY A 231 6.75 -19.27 -10.15
N PHE A 232 5.75 -18.44 -9.83
CA PHE A 232 4.46 -18.95 -9.38
C PHE A 232 3.74 -19.72 -10.50
N ALA A 233 3.32 -20.95 -10.22
CA ALA A 233 2.71 -21.84 -11.20
C ALA A 233 1.33 -21.35 -11.68
N ARG A 234 0.59 -20.62 -10.83
CA ARG A 234 -0.74 -20.10 -11.15
C ARG A 234 -0.89 -18.68 -10.62
N VAL A 235 -0.92 -17.72 -11.53
CA VAL A 235 -1.18 -16.30 -11.24
C VAL A 235 -2.53 -15.92 -11.81
N VAL A 236 -3.43 -15.44 -10.96
CA VAL A 236 -4.79 -15.00 -11.30
C VAL A 236 -4.84 -13.48 -11.20
N LEU A 237 -4.93 -12.82 -12.35
CA LEU A 237 -5.18 -11.38 -12.40
C LEU A 237 -6.65 -11.13 -12.09
N THR A 238 -6.93 -10.29 -11.09
CA THR A 238 -8.29 -9.95 -10.63
C THR A 238 -8.63 -8.50 -10.97
N GLY A 239 -9.84 -8.08 -10.67
CA GLY A 239 -10.19 -6.67 -10.62
C GLY A 239 -9.47 -5.93 -9.48
N PRO A 240 -9.51 -4.58 -9.48
CA PRO A 240 -8.86 -3.76 -8.46
C PRO A 240 -9.56 -3.83 -7.11
N GLY A 241 -8.80 -3.59 -6.04
CA GLY A 241 -9.32 -3.49 -4.67
C GLY A 241 -9.76 -4.83 -4.07
N ASP A 242 -10.43 -4.76 -2.92
CA ASP A 242 -10.89 -5.94 -2.18
C ASP A 242 -11.99 -6.67 -2.94
N ALA A 243 -12.92 -5.94 -3.54
CA ALA A 243 -14.01 -6.53 -4.33
C ALA A 243 -13.46 -7.37 -5.49
N GLY A 244 -12.50 -6.83 -6.26
CA GLY A 244 -11.90 -7.56 -7.36
C GLY A 244 -11.15 -8.82 -6.92
N LEU A 245 -10.44 -8.78 -5.78
CA LEU A 245 -9.79 -9.97 -5.20
C LEU A 245 -10.82 -11.02 -4.79
N ILE A 246 -11.90 -10.61 -4.14
CA ILE A 246 -12.98 -11.51 -3.71
C ILE A 246 -13.65 -12.17 -4.91
N ASP A 247 -14.01 -11.39 -5.93
CA ASP A 247 -14.63 -11.91 -7.16
C ASP A 247 -13.73 -12.93 -7.86
N GLY A 248 -12.43 -12.65 -7.95
CA GLY A 248 -11.46 -13.57 -8.51
C GLY A 248 -11.35 -14.88 -7.73
N LEU A 249 -11.33 -14.81 -6.40
CA LEU A 249 -11.34 -15.99 -5.52
C LEU A 249 -12.62 -16.81 -5.69
N LEU A 250 -13.78 -16.14 -5.70
CA LEU A 250 -15.08 -16.80 -5.90
C LEU A 250 -15.15 -17.51 -7.24
N ALA A 251 -14.75 -16.85 -8.33
CA ALA A 251 -14.73 -17.44 -9.67
C ALA A 251 -13.80 -18.67 -9.73
N HIS A 252 -12.61 -18.57 -9.14
CA HIS A 252 -11.63 -19.66 -9.11
C HIS A 252 -12.16 -20.90 -8.38
N PHE A 253 -12.70 -20.72 -7.18
CA PHE A 253 -13.17 -21.85 -6.39
C PHE A 253 -14.54 -22.37 -6.83
N ALA A 254 -15.36 -21.59 -7.55
CA ALA A 254 -16.57 -22.07 -8.20
C ALA A 254 -16.25 -23.00 -9.38
N ALA A 255 -15.24 -22.68 -10.19
CA ALA A 255 -14.82 -23.49 -11.33
C ALA A 255 -14.21 -24.85 -10.93
N GLY A 256 -13.68 -24.97 -9.69
CA GLY A 256 -13.09 -26.20 -9.15
C GLY A 256 -14.07 -27.16 -8.49
N LYS A 257 -15.36 -26.86 -8.42
CA LYS A 257 -16.38 -27.84 -7.97
C LYS A 257 -16.71 -28.75 -9.15
N PRO A 258 -16.48 -30.09 -9.05
CA PRO A 258 -17.02 -31.00 -10.05
C PRO A 258 -18.54 -30.83 -10.06
N SER A 259 -19.10 -30.63 -11.25
CA SER A 259 -20.56 -30.67 -11.49
C SER A 259 -21.11 -31.98 -10.91
N ALA A 260 -21.85 -31.89 -9.83
CA ALA A 260 -22.68 -33.02 -9.39
C ALA A 260 -23.81 -33.15 -10.42
N TYR A 261 -23.58 -33.95 -11.46
CA TYR A 261 -24.67 -34.49 -12.24
C TYR A 261 -25.28 -35.65 -11.43
N PRO A 262 -26.57 -35.61 -11.10
CA PRO A 262 -27.26 -36.79 -10.64
C PRO A 262 -27.41 -37.75 -11.83
N GLY A 263 -26.85 -38.96 -11.70
CA GLY A 263 -27.22 -40.11 -12.52
C GLY A 263 -28.60 -40.63 -12.14
#